data_44b8685eb560541f33e4aeacf17dd7df
#
_entry.id   44b8685eb560541f33e4aeacf17dd7df
#
_cell.length_a   1.000
_cell.length_b   1.000
_cell.length_c   1.000
_cell.angle_alpha   90.00
_cell.angle_beta   90.00
_cell.angle_gamma   90.00
#
_symmetry.space_group_name_H-M   'P 1'
#
loop_
_entity.id
_entity.type
_entity.pdbx_description
1 polymer ?
#
loop_
_entity_poly.entity_id
_entity_poly.type
_entity_poly.pdbx_seq_one_letter_code
_entity_poly.pdbx_strand_id
1 'polypeptide(L)'
;MAEFTSYAHGTPCWVDVTSPDLDGTVDFYTRLFGWEAERVPDPAAGGYTMFSLRGKYVAAASPPQQEGTPSHWTTYLASDDADETAAKIGAAGGTVFMDPFDVFDSGRMTVAQDPTGAAFGVWQAGTHPGAQLANEPGTLIWNQCQTSDPARAAEFYEAVFGYEIDEVPVGGVGLPFRVLKVGGRGVAGVREPVAQAGDVPAHWSTVFAVADTDETVARATEPGGTALMEPTDLPDIGRIAVLQDPAGAVFQVLQPAPTS
;
A
#
# COMPACT_ATOMS: atom_id res chain seq x y z
N MET A 1 7.09 -20.17 -0.59
CA MET A 1 7.58 -18.80 -0.46
C MET A 1 7.83 -18.30 -1.87
N ALA A 2 7.16 -17.25 -2.29
CA ALA A 2 7.37 -16.68 -3.63
C ALA A 2 8.24 -15.43 -3.49
N GLU A 3 9.45 -15.48 -4.04
CA GLU A 3 10.29 -14.29 -4.21
C GLU A 3 9.89 -13.59 -5.52
N PHE A 4 9.76 -12.27 -5.44
CA PHE A 4 9.41 -11.44 -6.58
C PHE A 4 10.66 -10.70 -7.07
N THR A 5 10.95 -10.82 -8.36
CA THR A 5 12.05 -10.12 -9.05
C THR A 5 11.55 -9.12 -10.08
N SER A 6 10.23 -9.10 -10.32
CA SER A 6 9.54 -8.14 -11.19
C SER A 6 8.04 -8.15 -10.90
N TYR A 7 7.37 -7.09 -11.32
CA TYR A 7 5.92 -6.93 -11.22
C TYR A 7 5.36 -6.56 -12.58
N ALA A 8 4.22 -7.14 -12.93
CA ALA A 8 3.50 -6.75 -14.14
C ALA A 8 2.94 -5.33 -14.01
N HIS A 9 2.84 -4.61 -15.12
CA HIS A 9 2.23 -3.28 -15.18
C HIS A 9 0.89 -3.23 -14.44
N GLY A 10 0.68 -2.21 -13.62
CA GLY A 10 -0.49 -2.04 -12.78
C GLY A 10 -0.50 -2.83 -11.47
N THR A 11 0.42 -3.76 -11.22
CA THR A 11 0.44 -4.50 -9.96
C THR A 11 1.00 -3.63 -8.83
N PRO A 12 0.37 -3.56 -7.64
CA PRO A 12 1.00 -2.97 -6.46
C PRO A 12 2.34 -3.67 -6.18
N CYS A 13 3.42 -2.92 -6.28
CA CYS A 13 4.77 -3.48 -6.22
C CYS A 13 5.57 -3.05 -5.01
N TRP A 14 5.23 -1.92 -4.41
CA TRP A 14 5.97 -1.36 -3.28
C TRP A 14 5.04 -0.57 -2.36
N VAL A 15 5.45 -0.44 -1.10
CA VAL A 15 4.83 0.45 -0.13
C VAL A 15 5.90 1.12 0.72
N ASP A 16 5.71 2.39 1.05
CA ASP A 16 6.51 3.06 2.07
C ASP A 16 5.64 3.90 3.01
N VAL A 17 6.13 4.10 4.22
CA VAL A 17 5.51 4.99 5.19
C VAL A 17 6.28 6.29 5.29
N THR A 18 5.59 7.41 5.05
CA THR A 18 6.11 8.74 5.38
C THR A 18 5.78 9.05 6.83
N SER A 19 6.78 9.49 7.61
CA SER A 19 6.59 9.84 9.02
C SER A 19 7.46 10.99 9.47
N PRO A 20 6.89 11.98 10.21
CA PRO A 20 7.67 13.04 10.85
C PRO A 20 8.54 12.52 12.01
N ASP A 21 8.18 11.37 12.60
CA ASP A 21 8.98 10.62 13.57
C ASP A 21 9.54 9.36 12.94
N LEU A 22 10.53 9.51 12.08
CA LEU A 22 11.11 8.39 11.33
C LEU A 22 11.69 7.31 12.24
N ASP A 23 12.43 7.70 13.28
CA ASP A 23 13.10 6.74 14.16
C ASP A 23 12.06 5.95 15.00
N GLY A 24 11.05 6.63 15.55
CA GLY A 24 9.94 5.96 16.25
C GLY A 24 9.12 5.03 15.33
N THR A 25 8.91 5.44 14.08
CA THR A 25 8.22 4.62 13.07
C THR A 25 9.04 3.38 12.71
N VAL A 26 10.34 3.52 12.50
CA VAL A 26 11.25 2.40 12.25
C VAL A 26 11.24 1.42 13.42
N ASP A 27 11.36 1.90 14.64
CA ASP A 27 11.29 1.08 15.86
C ASP A 27 9.96 0.34 15.98
N PHE A 28 8.85 0.99 15.66
CA PHE A 28 7.51 0.39 15.71
C PHE A 28 7.39 -0.80 14.75
N TYR A 29 7.68 -0.59 13.45
CA TYR A 29 7.48 -1.64 12.44
C TYR A 29 8.49 -2.78 12.56
N THR A 30 9.74 -2.50 12.96
CA THR A 30 10.73 -3.56 13.22
C THR A 30 10.29 -4.49 14.36
N ARG A 31 9.72 -3.94 15.43
CA ARG A 31 9.16 -4.75 16.53
C ARG A 31 7.88 -5.49 16.12
N LEU A 32 6.99 -4.81 15.35
CA LEU A 32 5.69 -5.37 14.99
C LEU A 32 5.83 -6.56 14.05
N PHE A 33 6.63 -6.44 12.99
CA PHE A 33 6.74 -7.43 11.93
C PHE A 33 8.03 -8.25 11.98
N GLY A 34 8.96 -7.91 12.89
CA GLY A 34 10.27 -8.54 12.94
C GLY A 34 11.19 -8.16 11.78
N TRP A 35 10.97 -6.99 11.19
CA TRP A 35 11.79 -6.48 10.10
C TRP A 35 13.16 -6.01 10.59
N GLU A 36 14.14 -6.10 9.70
CA GLU A 36 15.42 -5.40 9.82
C GLU A 36 15.31 -4.07 9.08
N ALA A 37 15.95 -3.01 9.61
CA ALA A 37 15.93 -1.70 9.00
C ALA A 37 17.35 -1.26 8.62
N GLU A 38 17.51 -0.76 7.40
CA GLU A 38 18.76 -0.23 6.89
C GLU A 38 18.52 1.15 6.27
N ARG A 39 19.15 2.18 6.86
CA ARG A 39 19.09 3.54 6.29
C ARG A 39 19.99 3.62 5.07
N VAL A 40 19.43 4.10 3.95
CA VAL A 40 20.20 4.33 2.72
C VAL A 40 21.31 5.33 3.03
N PRO A 41 22.59 4.98 2.78
CA PRO A 41 23.74 5.78 3.24
C PRO A 41 23.93 7.06 2.44
N ASP A 42 23.33 7.17 1.24
CA ASP A 42 23.44 8.36 0.40
C ASP A 42 22.65 9.53 1.03
N PRO A 43 23.28 10.68 1.33
CA PRO A 43 22.56 11.83 1.87
C PRO A 43 21.44 12.35 0.96
N ALA A 44 21.51 12.13 -0.35
CA ALA A 44 20.47 12.51 -1.30
C ALA A 44 19.20 11.66 -1.14
N ALA A 45 19.28 10.48 -0.51
CA ALA A 45 18.12 9.69 -0.14
C ALA A 45 17.32 10.29 1.03
N GLY A 46 17.80 11.38 1.66
CA GLY A 46 17.04 12.13 2.66
C GLY A 46 16.71 11.36 3.94
N GLY A 47 17.36 10.22 4.21
CA GLY A 47 17.08 9.36 5.35
C GLY A 47 16.13 8.20 5.06
N TYR A 48 15.82 7.93 3.78
CA TYR A 48 15.04 6.77 3.36
C TYR A 48 15.60 5.49 3.99
N THR A 49 14.74 4.69 4.60
CA THR A 49 15.11 3.51 5.38
C THR A 49 14.39 2.30 4.80
N MET A 50 15.15 1.34 4.30
CA MET A 50 14.63 0.09 3.75
C MET A 50 14.29 -0.89 4.87
N PHE A 51 13.14 -1.52 4.80
CA PHE A 51 12.79 -2.66 5.65
C PHE A 51 13.02 -3.96 4.89
N SER A 52 13.63 -4.92 5.58
CA SER A 52 13.84 -6.26 5.04
C SER A 52 13.36 -7.34 6.00
N LEU A 53 12.96 -8.47 5.44
CA LEU A 53 12.63 -9.69 6.15
C LEU A 53 13.44 -10.83 5.53
N ARG A 54 14.27 -11.50 6.33
CA ARG A 54 15.18 -12.55 5.84
C ARG A 54 16.11 -12.05 4.70
N GLY A 55 16.58 -10.82 4.80
CA GLY A 55 17.47 -10.20 3.83
C GLY A 55 16.80 -9.83 2.49
N LYS A 56 15.46 -9.78 2.42
CA LYS A 56 14.68 -9.38 1.25
C LYS A 56 13.86 -8.14 1.56
N TYR A 57 13.87 -7.14 0.70
CA TYR A 57 13.13 -5.90 0.89
C TYR A 57 11.62 -6.13 0.83
N VAL A 58 10.88 -5.55 1.77
CA VAL A 58 9.42 -5.71 1.93
C VAL A 58 8.66 -4.39 1.98
N ALA A 59 9.28 -3.31 2.45
CA ALA A 59 8.71 -1.97 2.57
C ALA A 59 9.83 -0.95 2.84
N ALA A 60 9.46 0.33 3.01
CA ALA A 60 10.39 1.35 3.50
C ALA A 60 9.71 2.39 4.39
N ALA A 61 10.52 3.25 5.01
CA ALA A 61 10.10 4.45 5.70
C ALA A 61 10.88 5.67 5.21
N SER A 62 10.23 6.83 5.16
CA SER A 62 10.84 8.09 4.75
C SER A 62 10.41 9.25 5.65
N PRO A 63 11.24 10.29 5.81
CA PRO A 63 10.76 11.54 6.39
C PRO A 63 9.85 12.26 5.38
N PRO A 64 8.95 13.15 5.84
CA PRO A 64 8.13 13.96 4.95
C PRO A 64 8.99 14.95 4.16
N GLN A 65 8.65 15.16 2.90
CA GLN A 65 9.31 16.18 2.06
C GLN A 65 8.86 17.61 2.39
N GLN A 66 7.70 17.76 3.01
CA GLN A 66 7.13 19.05 3.45
C GLN A 66 6.79 18.99 4.93
N GLU A 67 7.13 20.05 5.65
CA GLU A 67 6.76 20.18 7.06
C GLU A 67 5.23 20.18 7.22
N GLY A 68 4.74 19.46 8.24
CA GLY A 68 3.30 19.32 8.49
C GLY A 68 2.59 18.21 7.69
N THR A 69 3.30 17.46 6.83
CA THR A 69 2.72 16.29 6.18
C THR A 69 2.37 15.23 7.23
N PRO A 70 1.11 14.75 7.30
CA PRO A 70 0.73 13.67 8.19
C PRO A 70 1.43 12.36 7.85
N SER A 71 1.63 11.51 8.84
CA SER A 71 2.13 10.15 8.60
C SER A 71 1.13 9.35 7.77
N HIS A 72 1.62 8.65 6.74
CA HIS A 72 0.78 7.85 5.84
C HIS A 72 1.59 6.79 5.10
N TRP A 73 0.92 5.72 4.71
CA TRP A 73 1.45 4.72 3.78
C TRP A 73 1.14 5.11 2.33
N THR A 74 2.13 5.01 1.46
CA THR A 74 1.98 5.16 0.00
C THR A 74 2.01 3.79 -0.65
N THR A 75 1.05 3.52 -1.55
CA THR A 75 1.06 2.35 -2.44
C THR A 75 1.64 2.75 -3.79
N TYR A 76 2.60 1.99 -4.29
CA TYR A 76 3.18 2.17 -5.62
C TYR A 76 2.69 1.10 -6.57
N LEU A 77 2.20 1.52 -7.73
CA LEU A 77 1.76 0.66 -8.82
C LEU A 77 2.89 0.52 -9.85
N ALA A 78 3.22 -0.71 -10.22
CA ALA A 78 4.25 -0.98 -11.21
C ALA A 78 3.90 -0.38 -12.58
N SER A 79 4.89 0.16 -13.25
CA SER A 79 4.74 0.71 -14.60
C SER A 79 5.88 0.23 -15.49
N ASP A 80 5.55 -0.09 -16.75
CA ASP A 80 6.55 -0.38 -17.78
C ASP A 80 7.21 0.92 -18.28
N ASP A 81 6.47 2.07 -18.21
CA ASP A 81 6.95 3.40 -18.59
C ASP A 81 6.24 4.45 -17.71
N ALA A 82 7.00 5.08 -16.81
CA ALA A 82 6.46 6.06 -15.86
C ALA A 82 6.00 7.36 -16.54
N ASP A 83 6.66 7.77 -17.61
CA ASP A 83 6.30 8.98 -18.36
C ASP A 83 4.99 8.79 -19.14
N GLU A 84 4.83 7.64 -19.81
CA GLU A 84 3.59 7.29 -20.50
C GLU A 84 2.43 7.15 -19.48
N THR A 85 2.69 6.54 -18.33
CA THR A 85 1.67 6.38 -17.28
C THR A 85 1.28 7.74 -16.69
N ALA A 86 2.22 8.64 -16.44
CA ALA A 86 1.92 10.01 -16.00
C ALA A 86 1.05 10.76 -17.00
N ALA A 87 1.33 10.62 -18.30
CA ALA A 87 0.50 11.22 -19.36
C ALA A 87 -0.93 10.65 -19.36
N LYS A 88 -1.09 9.32 -19.21
CA LYS A 88 -2.40 8.65 -19.09
C LYS A 88 -3.17 9.12 -17.85
N ILE A 89 -2.49 9.28 -16.70
CA ILE A 89 -3.09 9.82 -15.46
C ILE A 89 -3.72 11.18 -15.73
N GLY A 90 -2.96 12.11 -16.33
CA GLY A 90 -3.49 13.45 -16.69
C GLY A 90 -4.66 13.38 -17.67
N ALA A 91 -4.58 12.54 -18.69
CA ALA A 91 -5.63 12.38 -19.69
C ALA A 91 -6.91 11.75 -19.09
N ALA A 92 -6.80 10.91 -18.08
CA ALA A 92 -7.93 10.28 -17.37
C ALA A 92 -8.51 11.15 -16.23
N GLY A 93 -8.03 12.40 -16.08
CA GLY A 93 -8.55 13.36 -15.09
C GLY A 93 -7.93 13.24 -13.69
N GLY A 94 -6.84 12.51 -13.55
CA GLY A 94 -6.00 12.51 -12.36
C GLY A 94 -5.04 13.72 -12.32
N THR A 95 -4.34 13.88 -11.23
CA THR A 95 -3.35 14.95 -11.03
C THR A 95 -1.99 14.34 -10.78
N VAL A 96 -0.99 14.67 -11.57
CA VAL A 96 0.42 14.34 -11.34
C VAL A 96 1.02 15.43 -10.47
N PHE A 97 1.54 15.09 -9.29
CA PHE A 97 2.09 16.08 -8.36
C PHE A 97 3.52 16.51 -8.71
N MET A 98 4.27 15.64 -9.37
CA MET A 98 5.60 15.93 -9.87
C MET A 98 5.86 15.12 -11.14
N ASP A 99 6.58 15.70 -12.08
CA ASP A 99 6.98 14.98 -13.28
C ASP A 99 7.80 13.73 -12.92
N PRO A 100 7.70 12.63 -13.70
CA PRO A 100 8.50 11.44 -13.46
C PRO A 100 10.00 11.73 -13.39
N PHE A 101 10.68 11.20 -12.37
CA PHE A 101 12.11 11.41 -12.14
C PHE A 101 12.81 10.11 -11.74
N ASP A 102 14.10 10.05 -12.00
CA ASP A 102 14.93 8.89 -11.67
C ASP A 102 15.33 8.91 -10.19
N VAL A 103 15.13 7.78 -9.52
CA VAL A 103 15.61 7.53 -8.16
C VAL A 103 16.92 6.74 -8.26
N PHE A 104 18.02 7.44 -8.46
CA PHE A 104 19.33 6.86 -8.76
C PHE A 104 19.24 5.85 -9.92
N ASP A 105 19.79 4.64 -9.74
CA ASP A 105 19.64 3.48 -10.62
C ASP A 105 18.52 2.52 -10.19
N SER A 106 17.84 2.84 -9.08
CA SER A 106 16.79 1.99 -8.49
C SER A 106 15.55 1.92 -9.38
N GLY A 107 15.19 3.04 -10.02
CA GLY A 107 14.02 3.12 -10.89
C GLY A 107 13.60 4.55 -11.18
N ARG A 108 12.44 4.69 -11.81
CA ARG A 108 11.81 5.97 -12.15
C ARG A 108 10.42 6.04 -11.55
N MET A 109 10.06 7.16 -10.94
CA MET A 109 8.80 7.28 -10.21
C MET A 109 8.10 8.62 -10.45
N THR A 110 6.82 8.62 -10.18
CA THR A 110 6.01 9.82 -9.93
C THR A 110 5.01 9.56 -8.81
N VAL A 111 4.48 10.61 -8.23
CA VAL A 111 3.35 10.56 -7.29
C VAL A 111 2.19 11.31 -7.93
N ALA A 112 1.03 10.70 -7.88
CA ALA A 112 -0.19 11.21 -8.49
C ALA A 112 -1.39 11.02 -7.58
N GLN A 113 -2.51 11.59 -7.98
CA GLN A 113 -3.80 11.46 -7.33
C GLN A 113 -4.85 11.10 -8.38
N ASP A 114 -5.73 10.17 -8.06
CA ASP A 114 -6.87 9.84 -8.89
C ASP A 114 -7.97 10.92 -8.81
N PRO A 115 -8.98 10.91 -9.70
CA PRO A 115 -10.04 11.92 -9.71
C PRO A 115 -10.94 11.94 -8.46
N THR A 116 -10.82 10.94 -7.58
CA THR A 116 -11.58 10.86 -6.32
C THR A 116 -10.81 11.39 -5.13
N GLY A 117 -9.50 11.64 -5.31
CA GLY A 117 -8.63 12.21 -4.29
C GLY A 117 -7.64 11.22 -3.67
N ALA A 118 -7.60 9.96 -4.10
CA ALA A 118 -6.64 8.98 -3.59
C ALA A 118 -5.26 9.17 -4.21
N ALA A 119 -4.26 9.45 -3.38
CA ALA A 119 -2.86 9.56 -3.80
C ALA A 119 -2.22 8.17 -3.91
N PHE A 120 -1.34 8.01 -4.91
CA PHE A 120 -0.58 6.79 -5.14
C PHE A 120 0.75 7.09 -5.85
N GLY A 121 1.71 6.17 -5.72
CA GLY A 121 2.95 6.21 -6.48
C GLY A 121 2.86 5.37 -7.76
N VAL A 122 3.65 5.74 -8.76
CA VAL A 122 3.94 4.94 -9.95
C VAL A 122 5.42 4.58 -9.89
N TRP A 123 5.76 3.32 -10.11
CA TRP A 123 7.13 2.83 -10.06
C TRP A 123 7.50 2.07 -11.32
N GLN A 124 8.45 2.59 -12.07
CA GLN A 124 9.13 1.87 -13.15
C GLN A 124 10.46 1.34 -12.60
N ALA A 125 10.55 0.02 -12.50
CA ALA A 125 11.70 -0.64 -11.88
C ALA A 125 12.98 -0.46 -12.70
N GLY A 126 14.06 -0.14 -11.99
CA GLY A 126 15.44 -0.26 -12.43
C GLY A 126 16.11 -1.45 -11.73
N THR A 127 17.07 -1.17 -10.84
CA THR A 127 17.71 -2.22 -10.01
C THR A 127 16.83 -2.65 -8.82
N HIS A 128 15.85 -1.84 -8.42
CA HIS A 128 14.90 -2.15 -7.35
C HIS A 128 13.52 -2.57 -7.94
N PRO A 129 13.17 -3.87 -7.87
CA PRO A 129 11.94 -4.37 -8.50
C PRO A 129 10.67 -4.03 -7.71
N GLY A 130 10.77 -3.54 -6.48
CA GLY A 130 9.71 -3.47 -5.48
C GLY A 130 9.91 -4.48 -4.35
N ALA A 131 8.82 -4.88 -3.68
CA ALA A 131 8.86 -5.85 -2.59
C ALA A 131 9.32 -7.22 -3.10
N GLN A 132 10.38 -7.75 -2.48
CA GLN A 132 10.95 -9.03 -2.88
C GLN A 132 10.24 -10.22 -2.23
N LEU A 133 9.48 -9.96 -1.15
CA LEU A 133 8.59 -10.93 -0.51
C LEU A 133 7.19 -10.32 -0.40
N ALA A 134 6.16 -11.13 -0.70
CA ALA A 134 4.77 -10.78 -0.51
C ALA A 134 3.93 -12.05 -0.26
N ASN A 135 2.70 -11.87 0.23
CA ASN A 135 1.71 -12.93 0.44
C ASN A 135 2.12 -13.97 1.51
N GLU A 136 2.89 -13.55 2.49
CA GLU A 136 3.25 -14.37 3.66
C GLU A 136 3.31 -13.49 4.93
N PRO A 137 3.26 -14.06 6.14
CA PRO A 137 3.28 -13.27 7.37
C PRO A 137 4.46 -12.30 7.45
N GLY A 138 4.17 -11.03 7.81
CA GLY A 138 5.12 -9.93 7.86
C GLY A 138 5.38 -9.27 6.50
N THR A 139 4.58 -9.52 5.47
CA THR A 139 4.76 -8.92 4.14
C THR A 139 3.45 -8.38 3.58
N LEU A 140 3.54 -7.58 2.52
CA LEU A 140 2.40 -7.07 1.78
C LEU A 140 1.54 -8.23 1.23
N ILE A 141 0.22 -8.16 1.42
CA ILE A 141 -0.72 -9.15 0.86
C ILE A 141 -1.77 -8.51 -0.04
N TRP A 142 -2.16 -7.26 0.23
CA TRP A 142 -3.18 -6.59 -0.53
C TRP A 142 -3.05 -5.07 -0.46
N ASN A 143 -3.54 -4.39 -1.50
CA ASN A 143 -3.76 -2.95 -1.50
C ASN A 143 -5.15 -2.64 -2.05
N GLN A 144 -5.79 -1.61 -1.52
CA GLN A 144 -7.11 -1.20 -2.00
C GLN A 144 -7.29 0.31 -1.94
N CYS A 145 -7.86 0.88 -2.99
CA CYS A 145 -8.35 2.24 -3.00
C CYS A 145 -9.70 2.30 -2.27
N GLN A 146 -9.80 3.16 -1.28
CA GLN A 146 -11.05 3.46 -0.56
C GLN A 146 -11.52 4.86 -0.92
N THR A 147 -12.71 4.97 -1.47
CA THR A 147 -13.27 6.24 -1.95
C THR A 147 -14.80 6.23 -1.89
N SER A 148 -15.40 7.40 -1.77
CA SER A 148 -16.85 7.57 -1.86
C SER A 148 -17.42 7.39 -3.28
N ASP A 149 -16.55 7.34 -4.32
CA ASP A 149 -16.94 7.10 -5.71
C ASP A 149 -16.09 5.97 -6.33
N PRO A 150 -16.34 4.71 -5.93
CA PRO A 150 -15.56 3.57 -6.43
C PRO A 150 -15.73 3.31 -7.93
N ALA A 151 -16.84 3.74 -8.53
CA ALA A 151 -17.07 3.59 -9.96
C ALA A 151 -16.09 4.48 -10.73
N ARG A 152 -16.03 5.76 -10.37
CA ARG A 152 -15.12 6.72 -11.00
C ARG A 152 -13.64 6.35 -10.81
N ALA A 153 -13.27 5.87 -9.61
CA ALA A 153 -11.92 5.39 -9.36
C ALA A 153 -11.59 4.17 -10.24
N ALA A 154 -12.50 3.20 -10.34
CA ALA A 154 -12.29 2.01 -11.16
C ALA A 154 -12.12 2.35 -12.65
N GLU A 155 -12.98 3.22 -13.21
CA GLU A 155 -12.85 3.73 -14.58
C GLU A 155 -11.50 4.42 -14.83
N PHE A 156 -11.04 5.22 -13.87
CA PHE A 156 -9.73 5.85 -13.94
C PHE A 156 -8.58 4.83 -13.98
N TYR A 157 -8.56 3.87 -13.05
CA TYR A 157 -7.51 2.86 -12.99
C TYR A 157 -7.54 1.93 -14.21
N GLU A 158 -8.73 1.59 -14.73
CA GLU A 158 -8.87 0.87 -16.01
C GLU A 158 -8.24 1.65 -17.18
N ALA A 159 -8.54 2.95 -17.28
CA ALA A 159 -8.02 3.80 -18.36
C ALA A 159 -6.48 3.98 -18.29
N VAL A 160 -5.91 4.05 -17.08
CA VAL A 160 -4.47 4.29 -16.87
C VAL A 160 -3.66 3.01 -17.02
N PHE A 161 -4.10 1.91 -16.38
CA PHE A 161 -3.33 0.67 -16.25
C PHE A 161 -3.88 -0.51 -17.06
N GLY A 162 -5.06 -0.35 -17.68
CA GLY A 162 -5.67 -1.41 -18.48
C GLY A 162 -6.22 -2.58 -17.67
N TYR A 163 -6.65 -2.35 -16.44
CA TYR A 163 -7.21 -3.41 -15.61
C TYR A 163 -8.47 -4.03 -16.20
N GLU A 164 -8.61 -5.33 -16.05
CA GLU A 164 -9.90 -5.99 -16.06
C GLU A 164 -10.56 -5.82 -14.69
N ILE A 165 -11.86 -5.48 -14.63
CA ILE A 165 -12.54 -5.21 -13.37
C ILE A 165 -13.65 -6.25 -13.15
N ASP A 166 -13.59 -6.96 -12.01
CA ASP A 166 -14.66 -7.82 -11.55
C ASP A 166 -15.38 -7.17 -10.35
N GLU A 167 -16.70 -7.11 -10.38
CA GLU A 167 -17.49 -6.77 -9.21
C GLU A 167 -17.82 -8.04 -8.42
N VAL A 168 -17.38 -8.10 -7.17
CA VAL A 168 -17.63 -9.24 -6.29
C VAL A 168 -18.39 -8.80 -5.04
N PRO A 169 -19.38 -9.57 -4.57
CA PRO A 169 -19.99 -9.32 -3.27
C PRO A 169 -18.97 -9.67 -2.18
N VAL A 170 -18.60 -8.69 -1.35
CA VAL A 170 -17.82 -9.01 -0.14
C VAL A 170 -18.75 -9.46 0.96
N GLY A 171 -18.46 -10.63 1.52
CA GLY A 171 -19.29 -11.34 2.48
C GLY A 171 -19.93 -10.45 3.54
N GLY A 172 -21.26 -10.31 3.49
CA GLY A 172 -22.09 -9.72 4.53
C GLY A 172 -22.17 -8.19 4.58
N VAL A 173 -21.41 -7.43 3.79
CA VAL A 173 -21.37 -5.96 3.89
C VAL A 173 -22.22 -5.25 2.84
N GLY A 174 -22.76 -5.96 1.86
CA GLY A 174 -23.74 -5.44 0.88
C GLY A 174 -23.23 -4.37 -0.10
N LEU A 175 -21.96 -3.96 0.01
CA LEU A 175 -21.35 -2.98 -0.89
C LEU A 175 -20.52 -3.69 -1.96
N PRO A 176 -20.58 -3.27 -3.23
CA PRO A 176 -19.78 -3.87 -4.29
C PRO A 176 -18.30 -3.62 -4.03
N PHE A 177 -17.52 -4.69 -4.10
CA PHE A 177 -16.06 -4.63 -4.11
C PHE A 177 -15.58 -4.87 -5.54
N ARG A 178 -14.81 -3.93 -6.07
CA ARG A 178 -14.23 -4.05 -7.40
C ARG A 178 -12.82 -4.57 -7.30
N VAL A 179 -12.58 -5.74 -7.90
CA VAL A 179 -11.25 -6.33 -8.00
C VAL A 179 -10.60 -5.86 -9.29
N LEU A 180 -9.46 -5.19 -9.17
CA LEU A 180 -8.59 -4.81 -10.28
C LEU A 180 -7.72 -6.01 -10.65
N LYS A 181 -7.74 -6.43 -11.92
CA LYS A 181 -7.07 -7.65 -12.38
C LYS A 181 -6.04 -7.33 -13.46
N VAL A 182 -4.92 -8.01 -13.38
CA VAL A 182 -3.85 -8.02 -14.39
C VAL A 182 -3.66 -9.47 -14.86
N GLY A 183 -3.84 -9.72 -16.13
CA GLY A 183 -3.74 -11.07 -16.71
C GLY A 183 -4.67 -12.09 -16.04
N GLY A 184 -5.90 -11.70 -15.75
CA GLY A 184 -6.91 -12.52 -15.10
C GLY A 184 -6.73 -12.72 -13.58
N ARG A 185 -5.70 -12.17 -12.95
CA ARG A 185 -5.42 -12.29 -11.51
C ARG A 185 -5.77 -11.00 -10.78
N GLY A 186 -6.54 -11.08 -9.69
CA GLY A 186 -6.78 -9.94 -8.80
C GLY A 186 -5.47 -9.46 -8.16
N VAL A 187 -5.17 -8.17 -8.31
CA VAL A 187 -3.96 -7.55 -7.77
C VAL A 187 -4.23 -6.44 -6.79
N ALA A 188 -5.41 -5.81 -6.85
CA ALA A 188 -5.84 -4.73 -5.97
C ALA A 188 -7.35 -4.64 -5.92
N GLY A 189 -7.87 -3.76 -5.06
CA GLY A 189 -9.30 -3.52 -4.95
C GLY A 189 -9.68 -2.05 -4.96
N VAL A 190 -10.95 -1.78 -5.28
CA VAL A 190 -11.59 -0.46 -5.10
C VAL A 190 -12.92 -0.65 -4.40
N ARG A 191 -13.16 0.13 -3.34
CA ARG A 191 -14.39 0.03 -2.53
C ARG A 191 -14.76 1.33 -1.85
N GLU A 192 -15.97 1.40 -1.36
CA GLU A 192 -16.34 2.42 -0.37
C GLU A 192 -15.68 2.17 0.99
N PRO A 193 -15.33 3.22 1.74
CA PRO A 193 -14.95 3.08 3.15
C PRO A 193 -16.04 2.38 3.94
N VAL A 194 -15.67 1.64 4.99
CA VAL A 194 -16.67 1.07 5.91
C VAL A 194 -17.38 2.22 6.62
N ALA A 195 -18.70 2.18 6.72
CA ALA A 195 -19.55 3.26 7.25
C ALA A 195 -19.16 3.78 8.65
N GLN A 196 -18.36 3.04 9.39
CA GLN A 196 -17.85 3.42 10.72
C GLN A 196 -16.58 4.30 10.67
N ALA A 197 -15.99 4.50 9.48
CA ALA A 197 -14.75 5.26 9.32
C ALA A 197 -14.96 6.80 9.32
N GLY A 198 -16.20 7.31 9.33
CA GLY A 198 -16.48 8.74 9.22
C GLY A 198 -16.14 9.32 7.86
N ASP A 199 -15.94 10.64 7.78
CA ASP A 199 -15.51 11.34 6.54
C ASP A 199 -14.00 11.14 6.30
N VAL A 200 -13.58 9.91 5.97
CA VAL A 200 -12.18 9.62 5.61
C VAL A 200 -11.98 10.00 4.13
N PRO A 201 -10.99 10.84 3.82
CA PRO A 201 -10.64 11.15 2.44
C PRO A 201 -10.30 9.90 1.63
N ALA A 202 -10.49 9.96 0.31
CA ALA A 202 -10.09 8.88 -0.56
C ALA A 202 -8.58 8.59 -0.42
N HIS A 203 -8.22 7.30 -0.30
CA HIS A 203 -6.84 6.88 -0.06
C HIS A 203 -6.61 5.42 -0.50
N TRP A 204 -5.35 5.08 -0.70
CA TRP A 204 -4.92 3.68 -0.81
C TRP A 204 -4.59 3.12 0.58
N SER A 205 -5.19 1.99 0.92
CA SER A 205 -4.89 1.23 2.13
C SER A 205 -3.93 0.10 1.83
N THR A 206 -2.91 -0.02 2.67
CA THR A 206 -1.94 -1.12 2.64
C THR A 206 -2.38 -2.20 3.63
N VAL A 207 -2.35 -3.46 3.21
CA VAL A 207 -2.69 -4.63 4.02
C VAL A 207 -1.49 -5.56 4.12
N PHE A 208 -1.03 -5.83 5.34
CA PHE A 208 0.04 -6.79 5.62
C PHE A 208 -0.53 -8.12 6.08
N ALA A 209 0.02 -9.22 5.56
CA ALA A 209 -0.30 -10.55 6.07
C ALA A 209 0.31 -10.74 7.47
N VAL A 210 -0.43 -11.42 8.33
CA VAL A 210 0.04 -11.80 9.66
C VAL A 210 -0.35 -13.25 9.97
N ALA A 211 0.39 -13.89 10.87
CA ALA A 211 0.09 -15.25 11.31
C ALA A 211 -1.11 -15.29 12.27
N ASP A 212 -1.28 -14.24 13.08
CA ASP A 212 -2.35 -14.09 14.06
C ASP A 212 -2.69 -12.61 14.19
N THR A 213 -3.94 -12.25 13.85
CA THR A 213 -4.40 -10.85 13.88
C THR A 213 -4.55 -10.35 15.32
N ASP A 214 -5.07 -11.15 16.25
CA ASP A 214 -5.29 -10.74 17.64
C ASP A 214 -3.94 -10.49 18.35
N GLU A 215 -2.97 -11.39 18.18
CA GLU A 215 -1.63 -11.21 18.70
C GLU A 215 -0.94 -9.98 18.09
N THR A 216 -1.13 -9.73 16.79
CA THR A 216 -0.54 -8.58 16.10
C THR A 216 -1.14 -7.27 16.61
N VAL A 217 -2.45 -7.21 16.83
CA VAL A 217 -3.12 -6.05 17.44
C VAL A 217 -2.58 -5.79 18.85
N ALA A 218 -2.45 -6.81 19.68
CA ALA A 218 -1.87 -6.67 21.03
C ALA A 218 -0.44 -6.11 20.97
N ARG A 219 0.41 -6.63 20.08
CA ARG A 219 1.78 -6.14 19.88
C ARG A 219 1.85 -4.72 19.32
N ALA A 220 0.90 -4.30 18.49
CA ALA A 220 0.85 -2.95 17.95
C ALA A 220 0.42 -1.90 18.98
N THR A 221 -0.51 -2.26 19.88
CA THR A 221 -1.06 -1.33 20.88
C THR A 221 -0.14 -1.11 22.08
N GLU A 222 0.66 -2.09 22.46
CA GLU A 222 1.60 -1.98 23.57
C GLU A 222 2.62 -0.83 23.42
N PRO A 223 3.27 -0.61 22.25
CA PRO A 223 4.18 0.51 22.01
C PRO A 223 3.50 1.81 21.58
N GLY A 224 2.18 1.95 21.78
CA GLY A 224 1.45 3.20 21.53
C GLY A 224 0.69 3.28 20.21
N GLY A 225 0.61 2.22 19.43
CA GLY A 225 -0.33 2.13 18.31
C GLY A 225 -1.78 2.03 18.78
N THR A 226 -2.72 2.21 17.87
CA THR A 226 -4.16 2.19 18.15
C THR A 226 -4.87 1.23 17.22
N ALA A 227 -5.78 0.40 17.75
CA ALA A 227 -6.72 -0.35 16.94
C ALA A 227 -7.92 0.56 16.59
N LEU A 228 -7.99 0.95 15.30
CA LEU A 228 -9.13 1.71 14.78
C LEU A 228 -10.33 0.80 14.47
N MET A 229 -10.05 -0.45 14.13
CA MET A 229 -11.03 -1.52 14.00
C MET A 229 -10.46 -2.77 14.68
N GLU A 230 -11.21 -3.29 15.65
CA GLU A 230 -10.85 -4.52 16.34
C GLU A 230 -10.84 -5.74 15.39
N PRO A 231 -10.09 -6.80 15.73
CA PRO A 231 -10.05 -8.01 14.93
C PRO A 231 -11.44 -8.54 14.58
N THR A 232 -11.74 -8.61 13.28
CA THR A 232 -13.05 -8.98 12.74
C THR A 232 -12.90 -10.07 11.69
N ASP A 233 -13.74 -11.09 11.76
CA ASP A 233 -13.74 -12.16 10.76
C ASP A 233 -14.50 -11.73 9.51
N LEU A 234 -13.82 -11.84 8.35
CA LEU A 234 -14.42 -11.68 7.03
C LEU A 234 -14.56 -13.08 6.40
N PRO A 235 -15.79 -13.55 6.13
CA PRO A 235 -16.02 -14.86 5.52
C PRO A 235 -15.18 -15.05 4.25
N ASP A 236 -14.54 -16.20 4.13
CA ASP A 236 -13.72 -16.64 2.99
C ASP A 236 -12.43 -15.82 2.76
N ILE A 237 -12.22 -14.73 3.51
CA ILE A 237 -11.04 -13.85 3.40
C ILE A 237 -10.07 -14.10 4.55
N GLY A 238 -10.57 -14.06 5.78
CA GLY A 238 -9.76 -14.23 6.98
C GLY A 238 -10.13 -13.27 8.10
N ARG A 239 -9.22 -13.05 9.05
CA ARG A 239 -9.39 -12.16 10.18
C ARG A 239 -8.58 -10.89 9.99
N ILE A 240 -9.25 -9.74 9.99
CA ILE A 240 -8.67 -8.42 9.65
C ILE A 240 -8.78 -7.46 10.83
N ALA A 241 -7.82 -6.53 10.96
CA ALA A 241 -7.90 -5.37 11.83
C ALA A 241 -7.35 -4.13 11.10
N VAL A 242 -7.80 -2.94 11.54
CA VAL A 242 -7.26 -1.65 11.09
C VAL A 242 -6.50 -1.03 12.24
N LEU A 243 -5.25 -0.71 12.00
CA LEU A 243 -4.32 -0.18 13.00
C LEU A 243 -3.83 1.19 12.57
N GLN A 244 -3.45 1.98 13.57
CA GLN A 244 -2.73 3.23 13.41
C GLN A 244 -1.42 3.13 14.20
N ASP A 245 -0.30 3.49 13.58
CA ASP A 245 0.98 3.58 14.28
C ASP A 245 1.03 4.82 15.20
N PRO A 246 2.02 4.93 16.10
CA PRO A 246 2.13 6.08 17.02
C PRO A 246 2.28 7.43 16.33
N ALA A 247 2.76 7.47 15.08
CA ALA A 247 2.92 8.68 14.29
C ALA A 247 1.66 9.07 13.49
N GLY A 248 0.65 8.18 13.45
CA GLY A 248 -0.65 8.43 12.83
C GLY A 248 -0.88 7.71 11.49
N ALA A 249 0.08 6.94 10.97
CA ALA A 249 -0.13 6.20 9.72
C ALA A 249 -1.07 5.00 9.93
N VAL A 250 -2.08 4.90 9.07
CA VAL A 250 -3.09 3.83 9.11
C VAL A 250 -2.70 2.71 8.16
N PHE A 251 -2.78 1.48 8.63
CA PHE A 251 -2.56 0.26 7.87
C PHE A 251 -3.49 -0.86 8.32
N GLN A 252 -3.55 -1.92 7.55
CA GLN A 252 -4.38 -3.07 7.87
C GLN A 252 -3.50 -4.31 8.05
N VAL A 253 -3.95 -5.23 8.89
CA VAL A 253 -3.35 -6.56 9.04
C VAL A 253 -4.41 -7.62 8.75
N LEU A 254 -4.01 -8.68 8.06
CA LEU A 254 -4.88 -9.77 7.66
C LEU A 254 -4.21 -11.11 7.97
N GLN A 255 -4.86 -11.92 8.78
CA GLN A 255 -4.61 -13.35 8.86
C GLN A 255 -5.49 -14.04 7.81
N PRO A 256 -4.92 -14.53 6.70
CA PRO A 256 -5.71 -15.16 5.64
C PRO A 256 -6.47 -16.40 6.15
N ALA A 257 -7.66 -16.63 5.58
CA ALA A 257 -8.37 -17.88 5.82
C ALA A 257 -7.48 -19.09 5.38
N PRO A 258 -7.57 -20.24 6.05
CA PRO A 258 -6.88 -21.44 5.61
C PRO A 258 -7.26 -21.78 4.17
N THR A 259 -6.24 -21.99 3.31
CA THR A 259 -6.48 -22.52 1.97
C THR A 259 -7.00 -23.94 2.09
N SER A 260 -8.25 -24.16 1.63
CA SER A 260 -8.90 -25.48 1.57
C SER A 260 -8.27 -26.39 0.51
#